data_211d22ee24f47e9481203b51c0f13a35
#
_entry.id   211d22ee24f47e9481203b51c0f13a35
#
_cell.length_a   1.000
_cell.length_b   1.000
_cell.length_c   1.000
_cell.angle_alpha   90.00
_cell.angle_beta   90.00
_cell.angle_gamma   90.00
#
_symmetry.space_group_name_H-M   'P 1'
#
loop_
_entity.id
_entity.type
_entity.pdbx_description
1 polymer ?
#
loop_
_entity_poly.entity_id
_entity_poly.type
_entity_poly.pdbx_seq_one_letter_code
_entity_poly.pdbx_strand_id
1 'polypeptide(L)'
;QQGRFGSYRRQTLEVRVGTATIGGRSPILVQSMTTTLTKDIDATVAQTVALANAGCELVRITTPTQADAACLEEIMRKVRAQGVTVPVCADIHFQPNAAFEAVKWVEKIRVNPGNFVDAKTAYGFQKEFDDATYERGLQKIDDKFRPLVKMARERGAAIRIGTNHGS
;
A
#
# COMPACT_ATOMS: atom_id res chain seq x y z
N GLN A 1 -3.85 37.33 -8.82
CA GLN A 1 -2.97 37.02 -9.99
C GLN A 1 -2.00 35.94 -9.54
N GLN A 2 -2.16 34.71 -10.04
CA GLN A 2 -1.18 33.65 -9.86
C GLN A 2 0.02 33.97 -10.73
N GLY A 3 1.20 34.13 -10.11
CA GLY A 3 2.43 34.33 -10.83
C GLY A 3 2.76 33.12 -11.73
N ARG A 4 3.36 33.36 -12.90
CA ARG A 4 3.74 32.35 -13.91
C ARG A 4 4.61 31.18 -13.36
N PHE A 5 5.12 31.31 -12.13
CA PHE A 5 6.02 30.36 -11.47
C PHE A 5 5.52 29.92 -10.08
N GLY A 6 4.25 30.23 -9.73
CA GLY A 6 3.67 29.79 -8.46
C GLY A 6 3.19 28.34 -8.55
N SER A 7 3.77 27.46 -7.72
CA SER A 7 3.23 26.12 -7.56
C SER A 7 1.92 26.17 -6.77
N TYR A 8 0.81 25.73 -7.40
CA TYR A 8 -0.47 25.57 -6.72
C TYR A 8 -0.58 24.13 -6.20
N ARG A 9 -0.61 23.98 -4.88
CA ARG A 9 -0.90 22.69 -4.26
C ARG A 9 -2.41 22.52 -4.11
N ARG A 10 -2.98 21.51 -4.79
CA ARG A 10 -4.39 21.16 -4.63
C ARG A 10 -4.65 20.80 -3.17
N GLN A 11 -5.72 21.32 -2.61
CA GLN A 11 -6.18 20.89 -1.30
C GLN A 11 -6.71 19.46 -1.39
N THR A 12 -6.16 18.56 -0.57
CA THR A 12 -6.54 17.15 -0.48
C THR A 12 -6.99 16.83 0.93
N LEU A 13 -7.67 15.70 1.11
CA LEU A 13 -7.94 15.16 2.43
C LEU A 13 -6.62 14.75 3.12
N GLU A 14 -6.61 14.86 4.43
CA GLU A 14 -5.52 14.34 5.25
C GLU A 14 -5.78 12.87 5.59
N VAL A 15 -4.77 12.04 5.36
CA VAL A 15 -4.81 10.61 5.65
C VAL A 15 -3.73 10.28 6.67
N ARG A 16 -4.15 9.76 7.81
CA ARG A 16 -3.22 9.31 8.85
C ARG A 16 -2.64 7.93 8.48
N VAL A 17 -1.33 7.77 8.67
CA VAL A 17 -0.59 6.53 8.45
C VAL A 17 0.31 6.31 9.67
N GLY A 18 -0.17 5.60 10.67
CA GLY A 18 0.52 5.46 11.94
C GLY A 18 0.84 6.82 12.58
N THR A 19 2.12 7.14 12.72
CA THR A 19 2.62 8.42 13.25
C THR A 19 2.72 9.53 12.20
N ALA A 20 2.58 9.21 10.91
CA ALA A 20 2.69 10.17 9.80
C ALA A 20 1.32 10.60 9.28
N THR A 21 1.28 11.75 8.57
CA THR A 21 0.08 12.28 7.89
C THR A 21 0.42 12.60 6.44
N ILE A 22 -0.44 12.18 5.51
CA ILE A 22 -0.29 12.42 4.07
C ILE A 22 -1.45 13.28 3.60
N GLY A 23 -1.17 14.28 2.77
CA GLY A 23 -2.19 15.16 2.18
C GLY A 23 -2.42 16.44 2.97
N GLY A 24 -3.49 17.16 2.63
CA GLY A 24 -3.81 18.46 3.23
C GLY A 24 -2.68 19.45 3.11
N ARG A 25 -2.31 20.05 4.23
CA ARG A 25 -1.17 20.97 4.36
C ARG A 25 0.09 20.31 4.92
N SER A 26 0.05 19.00 5.18
CA SER A 26 1.20 18.26 5.70
C SER A 26 2.40 18.35 4.76
N PRO A 27 3.64 18.34 5.27
CA PRO A 27 4.85 18.29 4.45
C PRO A 27 4.86 17.08 3.51
N ILE A 28 5.69 17.13 2.48
CA ILE A 28 5.94 15.96 1.63
C ILE A 28 6.69 14.93 2.45
N LEU A 29 6.13 13.73 2.53
CA LEU A 29 6.69 12.62 3.30
C LEU A 29 7.84 11.96 2.56
N VAL A 30 8.97 11.77 3.24
CA VAL A 30 10.12 11.03 2.70
C VAL A 30 9.87 9.54 2.81
N GLN A 31 9.72 8.88 1.67
CA GLN A 31 9.50 7.44 1.59
C GLN A 31 10.61 6.74 0.84
N SER A 32 11.08 5.61 1.38
CA SER A 32 11.99 4.69 0.70
C SER A 32 11.45 3.25 0.77
N MET A 33 12.14 2.36 0.10
CA MET A 33 11.70 0.98 -0.08
C MET A 33 12.84 0.01 0.24
N THR A 34 12.53 -1.11 0.90
CA THR A 34 13.48 -2.20 1.08
C THR A 34 13.74 -2.91 -0.25
N THR A 35 14.95 -3.42 -0.41
CA THR A 35 15.39 -4.22 -1.57
C THR A 35 15.63 -5.68 -1.21
N THR A 36 15.50 -6.03 0.07
CA THR A 36 15.63 -7.38 0.58
C THR A 36 14.44 -8.25 0.18
N LEU A 37 14.63 -9.55 0.15
CA LEU A 37 13.53 -10.50 0.08
C LEU A 37 12.76 -10.45 1.40
N THR A 38 11.46 -10.24 1.37
CA THR A 38 10.62 -10.09 2.58
C THR A 38 10.64 -11.32 3.47
N LYS A 39 10.86 -12.51 2.88
CA LYS A 39 11.04 -13.76 3.63
C LYS A 39 12.37 -13.83 4.39
N ASP A 40 13.36 -13.03 4.01
CA ASP A 40 14.55 -12.80 4.83
C ASP A 40 14.24 -11.72 5.86
N ILE A 41 13.63 -12.18 6.96
CA ILE A 41 13.11 -11.32 8.02
C ILE A 41 14.22 -10.45 8.61
N ASP A 42 15.38 -11.03 8.91
CA ASP A 42 16.46 -10.31 9.60
C ASP A 42 17.08 -9.25 8.69
N ALA A 43 17.32 -9.55 7.42
CA ALA A 43 17.78 -8.57 6.46
C ALA A 43 16.76 -7.45 6.23
N THR A 44 15.47 -7.78 6.17
CA THR A 44 14.39 -6.79 5.99
C THR A 44 14.24 -5.89 7.22
N VAL A 45 14.36 -6.43 8.42
CA VAL A 45 14.38 -5.67 9.68
C VAL A 45 15.58 -4.72 9.69
N ALA A 46 16.79 -5.23 9.44
CA ALA A 46 18.00 -4.42 9.43
C ALA A 46 17.91 -3.24 8.44
N GLN A 47 17.43 -3.51 7.23
CA GLN A 47 17.27 -2.46 6.21
C GLN A 47 16.16 -1.46 6.58
N THR A 48 15.04 -1.91 7.16
CA THR A 48 13.96 -1.03 7.64
C THR A 48 14.46 -0.08 8.73
N VAL A 49 15.24 -0.59 9.68
CA VAL A 49 15.85 0.20 10.75
C VAL A 49 16.87 1.20 10.18
N ALA A 50 17.71 0.76 9.24
CA ALA A 50 18.69 1.64 8.59
C ALA A 50 18.00 2.79 7.83
N LEU A 51 16.93 2.51 7.10
CA LEU A 51 16.15 3.53 6.41
C LEU A 51 15.52 4.53 7.38
N ALA A 52 14.94 4.06 8.48
CA ALA A 52 14.37 4.92 9.51
C ALA A 52 15.44 5.84 10.13
N ASN A 53 16.62 5.30 10.46
CA ASN A 53 17.75 6.06 11.01
C ASN A 53 18.32 7.07 10.01
N ALA A 54 18.19 6.82 8.70
CA ALA A 54 18.56 7.75 7.65
C ALA A 54 17.53 8.88 7.41
N GLY A 55 16.44 8.92 8.20
CA GLY A 55 15.41 9.96 8.11
C GLY A 55 14.23 9.61 7.20
N CYS A 56 14.05 8.34 6.84
CA CYS A 56 12.87 7.87 6.14
C CYS A 56 11.65 7.95 7.06
N GLU A 57 10.57 8.58 6.58
CA GLU A 57 9.35 8.81 7.36
C GLU A 57 8.25 7.77 7.06
N LEU A 58 8.43 6.97 6.01
CA LEU A 58 7.58 5.85 5.63
C LEU A 58 8.42 4.80 4.90
N VAL A 59 8.55 3.59 5.44
CA VAL A 59 9.25 2.49 4.78
C VAL A 59 8.26 1.61 4.01
N ARG A 60 8.60 1.27 2.76
CA ARG A 60 7.78 0.38 1.93
C ARG A 60 8.46 -0.97 1.76
N ILE A 61 7.73 -2.04 2.01
CA ILE A 61 8.18 -3.43 1.90
C ILE A 61 7.38 -4.13 0.82
N THR A 62 8.05 -4.74 -0.16
CA THR A 62 7.40 -5.53 -1.22
C THR A 62 6.80 -6.79 -0.62
N THR A 63 5.51 -7.03 -0.90
CA THR A 63 4.76 -8.14 -0.32
C THR A 63 3.99 -8.88 -1.42
N PRO A 64 4.71 -9.65 -2.28
CA PRO A 64 4.11 -10.22 -3.49
C PRO A 64 3.18 -11.40 -3.20
N THR A 65 3.43 -12.17 -2.14
CA THR A 65 2.66 -13.37 -1.80
C THR A 65 2.10 -13.33 -0.38
N GLN A 66 1.13 -14.21 -0.11
CA GLN A 66 0.60 -14.38 1.25
C GLN A 66 1.69 -14.83 2.24
N ALA A 67 2.66 -15.62 1.79
CA ALA A 67 3.78 -16.05 2.64
C ALA A 67 4.70 -14.86 3.02
N ASP A 68 4.91 -13.91 2.08
CA ASP A 68 5.64 -12.67 2.40
C ASP A 68 4.84 -11.79 3.38
N ALA A 69 3.52 -11.75 3.21
CA ALA A 69 2.64 -10.99 4.10
C ALA A 69 2.63 -11.56 5.53
N ALA A 70 2.71 -12.87 5.69
CA ALA A 70 2.81 -13.51 7.00
C ALA A 70 4.13 -13.18 7.74
N CYS A 71 5.22 -12.92 7.00
CA CYS A 71 6.49 -12.49 7.59
C CYS A 71 6.41 -11.08 8.21
N LEU A 72 5.44 -10.25 7.81
CA LEU A 72 5.30 -8.89 8.33
C LEU A 72 5.04 -8.86 9.83
N GLU A 73 4.36 -9.85 10.40
CA GLU A 73 4.16 -9.94 11.84
C GLU A 73 5.50 -9.89 12.60
N GLU A 74 6.40 -10.77 12.24
CA GLU A 74 7.71 -10.90 12.90
C GLU A 74 8.61 -9.70 12.55
N ILE A 75 8.59 -9.22 11.30
CA ILE A 75 9.32 -8.02 10.87
C ILE A 75 8.90 -6.84 11.73
N MET A 76 7.60 -6.57 11.83
CA MET A 76 7.08 -5.44 12.59
C MET A 76 7.41 -5.57 14.09
N ARG A 77 7.26 -6.76 14.65
CA ARG A 77 7.64 -7.04 16.03
C ARG A 77 9.11 -6.70 16.30
N LYS A 78 10.03 -7.17 15.44
CA LYS A 78 11.48 -6.91 15.56
C LYS A 78 11.85 -5.45 15.32
N VAL A 79 11.22 -4.78 14.36
CA VAL A 79 11.43 -3.35 14.10
C VAL A 79 10.99 -2.50 15.29
N ARG A 80 9.80 -2.80 15.85
CA ARG A 80 9.28 -2.08 17.03
C ARG A 80 10.11 -2.35 18.29
N ALA A 81 10.63 -3.56 18.47
CA ALA A 81 11.54 -3.90 19.58
C ALA A 81 12.85 -3.08 19.55
N GLN A 82 13.28 -2.58 18.40
CA GLN A 82 14.42 -1.67 18.27
C GLN A 82 14.05 -0.17 18.43
N GLY A 83 12.85 0.14 18.88
CA GLY A 83 12.39 1.50 19.13
C GLY A 83 12.02 2.29 17.86
N VAL A 84 12.03 1.66 16.69
CA VAL A 84 11.66 2.31 15.42
C VAL A 84 10.15 2.41 15.31
N THR A 85 9.61 3.62 15.18
CA THR A 85 8.17 3.92 15.12
C THR A 85 7.70 4.36 13.73
N VAL A 86 8.61 4.45 12.76
CA VAL A 86 8.30 4.81 11.37
C VAL A 86 7.23 3.85 10.82
N PRO A 87 6.13 4.37 10.23
CA PRO A 87 5.11 3.52 9.65
C PRO A 87 5.63 2.72 8.47
N VAL A 88 5.06 1.54 8.28
CA VAL A 88 5.41 0.62 7.19
C VAL A 88 4.24 0.50 6.21
N CYS A 89 4.57 0.49 4.92
CA CYS A 89 3.64 0.25 3.82
C CYS A 89 3.95 -1.10 3.16
N ALA A 90 3.04 -2.07 3.23
CA ALA A 90 3.14 -3.28 2.44
C ALA A 90 2.70 -3.02 0.99
N ASP A 91 3.52 -3.42 0.04
CA ASP A 91 3.28 -3.24 -1.38
C ASP A 91 2.81 -4.54 -2.03
N ILE A 92 1.50 -4.62 -2.27
CA ILE A 92 0.84 -5.80 -2.80
C ILE A 92 0.39 -5.54 -4.24
N HIS A 93 0.85 -6.38 -5.18
CA HIS A 93 0.54 -6.20 -6.60
C HIS A 93 -0.62 -7.07 -7.08
N PHE A 94 -0.57 -8.40 -6.86
CA PHE A 94 -1.46 -9.33 -7.57
C PHE A 94 -2.28 -10.27 -6.69
N GLN A 95 -1.97 -10.41 -5.39
CA GLN A 95 -2.61 -11.41 -4.54
C GLN A 95 -3.51 -10.76 -3.47
N PRO A 96 -4.85 -10.84 -3.61
CA PRO A 96 -5.77 -10.31 -2.62
C PRO A 96 -5.52 -10.85 -1.19
N ASN A 97 -5.23 -12.14 -1.06
CA ASN A 97 -4.97 -12.76 0.24
C ASN A 97 -3.76 -12.17 0.95
N ALA A 98 -2.73 -11.74 0.20
CA ALA A 98 -1.59 -11.03 0.78
C ALA A 98 -2.01 -9.69 1.40
N ALA A 99 -2.99 -8.98 0.80
CA ALA A 99 -3.49 -7.72 1.34
C ALA A 99 -4.27 -7.93 2.65
N PHE A 100 -5.10 -8.97 2.72
CA PHE A 100 -5.83 -9.32 3.94
C PHE A 100 -4.90 -9.74 5.08
N GLU A 101 -3.78 -10.39 4.76
CA GLU A 101 -2.77 -10.74 5.76
C GLU A 101 -1.98 -9.50 6.19
N ALA A 102 -1.44 -8.74 5.23
CA ALA A 102 -0.58 -7.59 5.49
C ALA A 102 -1.26 -6.50 6.33
N VAL A 103 -2.56 -6.22 6.07
CA VAL A 103 -3.30 -5.17 6.78
C VAL A 103 -3.41 -5.40 8.29
N LYS A 104 -3.15 -6.62 8.75
CA LYS A 104 -3.12 -6.95 10.18
C LYS A 104 -1.92 -6.33 10.90
N TRP A 105 -0.82 -6.10 10.20
CA TRP A 105 0.50 -5.86 10.78
C TRP A 105 1.09 -4.48 10.48
N VAL A 106 0.70 -3.85 9.35
CA VAL A 106 1.28 -2.58 8.89
C VAL A 106 0.28 -1.43 8.93
N GLU A 107 0.79 -0.21 8.96
CA GLU A 107 -0.03 1.01 9.02
C GLU A 107 -0.59 1.44 7.67
N LYS A 108 -0.05 0.87 6.58
CA LYS A 108 -0.51 1.17 5.22
C LYS A 108 -0.34 -0.03 4.31
N ILE A 109 -1.28 -0.21 3.39
CA ILE A 109 -1.14 -1.15 2.28
C ILE A 109 -1.28 -0.41 0.95
N ARG A 110 -0.54 -0.85 -0.07
CA ARG A 110 -0.74 -0.43 -1.46
C ARG A 110 -1.30 -1.60 -2.24
N VAL A 111 -2.41 -1.37 -2.91
CA VAL A 111 -3.10 -2.38 -3.72
C VAL A 111 -3.57 -1.79 -5.04
N ASN A 112 -3.74 -2.64 -6.05
CA ASN A 112 -4.43 -2.31 -7.28
C ASN A 112 -5.79 -3.04 -7.28
N PRO A 113 -6.93 -2.34 -7.13
CA PRO A 113 -8.25 -2.98 -7.04
C PRO A 113 -8.61 -3.82 -8.28
N GLY A 114 -8.15 -3.43 -9.46
CA GLY A 114 -8.34 -4.21 -10.69
C GLY A 114 -7.74 -5.61 -10.59
N ASN A 115 -6.58 -5.75 -9.96
CA ASN A 115 -5.93 -7.04 -9.78
C ASN A 115 -6.64 -7.95 -8.74
N PHE A 116 -7.56 -7.41 -7.95
CA PHE A 116 -8.39 -8.20 -7.04
C PHE A 116 -9.41 -9.08 -7.76
N VAL A 117 -9.77 -8.74 -8.98
CA VAL A 117 -10.82 -9.43 -9.73
C VAL A 117 -10.25 -10.38 -10.75
N ASP A 118 -9.23 -9.97 -11.49
CA ASP A 118 -8.74 -10.64 -12.68
C ASP A 118 -7.20 -10.68 -12.74
N ALA A 119 -6.58 -11.43 -11.83
CA ALA A 119 -5.11 -11.61 -11.85
C ALA A 119 -4.58 -12.27 -13.15
N LYS A 120 -5.46 -12.80 -13.99
CA LYS A 120 -5.10 -13.49 -15.26
C LYS A 120 -5.58 -12.79 -16.54
N THR A 121 -6.44 -11.78 -16.45
CA THR A 121 -6.98 -11.09 -17.63
C THR A 121 -6.29 -9.77 -17.96
N ALA A 122 -5.25 -9.39 -17.23
CA ALA A 122 -4.51 -8.15 -17.47
C ALA A 122 -3.85 -8.05 -18.88
N TYR A 123 -3.83 -9.12 -19.65
CA TYR A 123 -3.29 -9.15 -21.02
C TYR A 123 -4.27 -9.63 -22.10
N GLY A 124 -5.52 -9.89 -21.75
CA GLY A 124 -6.56 -10.21 -22.72
C GLY A 124 -7.24 -8.94 -23.21
N PHE A 125 -6.92 -8.48 -24.41
CA PHE A 125 -7.72 -7.45 -25.10
C PHE A 125 -9.14 -7.98 -25.29
N GLN A 126 -10.05 -7.69 -24.33
CA GLN A 126 -11.47 -7.76 -24.61
C GLN A 126 -11.83 -6.58 -25.54
N LYS A 127 -12.25 -6.91 -26.74
CA LYS A 127 -12.41 -5.98 -27.85
C LYS A 127 -13.53 -4.96 -27.68
N GLU A 128 -14.51 -5.17 -26.80
CA GLU A 128 -15.59 -4.22 -26.55
C GLU A 128 -16.14 -4.42 -25.14
N PHE A 129 -16.09 -3.36 -24.33
CA PHE A 129 -16.82 -3.29 -23.07
C PHE A 129 -18.16 -2.64 -23.36
N ASP A 130 -19.26 -3.40 -23.28
CA ASP A 130 -20.58 -2.80 -23.14
C ASP A 130 -20.79 -2.31 -21.70
N ASP A 131 -21.74 -1.39 -21.51
CA ASP A 131 -22.02 -0.79 -20.20
C ASP A 131 -22.37 -1.87 -19.16
N ALA A 132 -23.07 -2.92 -19.57
CA ALA A 132 -23.47 -4.02 -18.69
C ALA A 132 -22.28 -4.87 -18.21
N THR A 133 -21.26 -5.04 -19.05
CA THR A 133 -20.03 -5.75 -18.69
C THR A 133 -19.17 -4.90 -17.77
N TYR A 134 -19.13 -3.58 -18.00
CA TYR A 134 -18.45 -2.62 -17.15
C TYR A 134 -19.06 -2.58 -15.74
N GLU A 135 -20.39 -2.47 -15.62
CA GLU A 135 -21.11 -2.47 -14.36
C GLU A 135 -20.88 -3.78 -13.57
N ARG A 136 -20.95 -4.93 -14.24
CA ARG A 136 -20.62 -6.23 -13.62
C ARG A 136 -19.18 -6.29 -13.11
N GLY A 137 -18.23 -5.69 -13.85
CA GLY A 137 -16.85 -5.55 -13.44
C GLY A 137 -16.68 -4.73 -12.16
N LEU A 138 -17.33 -3.57 -12.09
CA LEU A 138 -17.34 -2.71 -10.91
C LEU A 138 -17.95 -3.43 -9.70
N GLN A 139 -19.06 -4.13 -9.87
CA GLN A 139 -19.69 -4.89 -8.79
C GLN A 139 -18.75 -5.98 -8.24
N LYS A 140 -18.07 -6.71 -9.11
CA LYS A 140 -17.07 -7.72 -8.69
C LYS A 140 -15.91 -7.10 -7.89
N ILE A 141 -15.43 -5.92 -8.31
CA ILE A 141 -14.39 -5.19 -7.57
C ILE A 141 -14.93 -4.82 -6.19
N ASP A 142 -16.11 -4.25 -6.12
CA ASP A 142 -16.72 -3.83 -4.86
C ASP A 142 -16.88 -5.02 -3.89
N ASP A 143 -17.44 -6.12 -4.36
CA ASP A 143 -17.67 -7.32 -3.54
C ASP A 143 -16.37 -7.89 -2.95
N LYS A 144 -15.29 -7.88 -3.71
CA LYS A 144 -13.99 -8.41 -3.26
C LYS A 144 -13.16 -7.40 -2.47
N PHE A 145 -13.26 -6.12 -2.79
CA PHE A 145 -12.42 -5.08 -2.18
C PHE A 145 -13.04 -4.49 -0.91
N ARG A 146 -14.38 -4.39 -0.83
CA ARG A 146 -15.10 -3.85 0.33
C ARG A 146 -14.73 -4.53 1.66
N PRO A 147 -14.57 -5.88 1.76
CA PRO A 147 -14.13 -6.52 2.99
C PRO A 147 -12.75 -6.04 3.45
N LEU A 148 -11.81 -5.82 2.52
CA LEU A 148 -10.48 -5.29 2.83
C LEU A 148 -10.57 -3.85 3.37
N VAL A 149 -11.41 -3.00 2.75
CA VAL A 149 -11.63 -1.62 3.22
C VAL A 149 -12.19 -1.60 4.64
N LYS A 150 -13.14 -2.47 4.95
CA LYS A 150 -13.69 -2.61 6.32
C LYS A 150 -12.60 -3.00 7.31
N MET A 151 -11.82 -4.02 6.98
CA MET A 151 -10.73 -4.49 7.84
C MET A 151 -9.66 -3.42 8.06
N ALA A 152 -9.26 -2.70 7.00
CA ALA A 152 -8.31 -1.61 7.10
C ALA A 152 -8.85 -0.48 8.01
N ARG A 153 -10.14 -0.13 7.88
CA ARG A 153 -10.79 0.87 8.72
C ARG A 153 -10.81 0.46 10.20
N GLU A 154 -11.16 -0.78 10.49
CA GLU A 154 -11.18 -1.33 11.86
C GLU A 154 -9.78 -1.33 12.51
N ARG A 155 -8.75 -1.53 11.70
CA ARG A 155 -7.34 -1.53 12.12
C ARG A 155 -6.70 -0.13 12.14
N GLY A 156 -7.36 0.88 11.59
CA GLY A 156 -6.77 2.21 11.41
C GLY A 156 -5.66 2.26 10.37
N ALA A 157 -5.60 1.27 9.47
CA ALA A 157 -4.62 1.21 8.39
C ALA A 157 -5.08 2.00 7.16
N ALA A 158 -4.17 2.73 6.53
CA ALA A 158 -4.44 3.46 5.31
C ALA A 158 -4.32 2.55 4.07
N ILE A 159 -5.11 2.85 3.04
CA ILE A 159 -5.02 2.16 1.74
C ILE A 159 -4.53 3.14 0.68
N ARG A 160 -3.49 2.76 -0.06
CA ARG A 160 -3.08 3.42 -1.30
C ARG A 160 -3.63 2.64 -2.48
N ILE A 161 -4.45 3.29 -3.27
CA ILE A 161 -4.84 2.77 -4.57
C ILE A 161 -3.70 3.04 -5.54
N GLY A 162 -3.06 1.97 -6.01
CA GLY A 162 -1.94 2.02 -6.94
C GLY A 162 -2.38 1.50 -8.30
N THR A 163 -2.71 2.40 -9.21
CA THR A 163 -2.96 2.05 -10.60
C THR A 163 -1.69 2.26 -11.40
N ASN A 164 -1.21 1.22 -12.08
CA ASN A 164 -0.05 1.32 -12.97
C ASN A 164 -0.52 1.08 -14.39
N HIS A 165 0.07 1.81 -15.34
CA HIS A 165 -0.09 1.50 -16.75
C HIS A 165 0.64 0.19 -17.04
N GLY A 166 -0.08 -0.89 -17.38
CA GLY A 166 0.49 -2.20 -17.68
C GLY A 166 0.63 -3.17 -16.47
N SER A 167 0.02 -2.89 -15.34
CA SER A 167 -0.08 -3.86 -14.24
C SER A 167 -1.50 -3.97 -13.73
#